data_21266947178e3c9e4e8fe79c4685c9e8
#
_entry.id   21266947178e3c9e4e8fe79c4685c9e8
#
_cell.length_a   1.000
_cell.length_b   1.000
_cell.length_c   1.000
_cell.angle_alpha   90.00
_cell.angle_beta   90.00
_cell.angle_gamma   90.00
#
_symmetry.space_group_name_H-M   'P 1'
#
loop_
_entity.id
_entity.type
_entity.pdbx_description
1 polymer ?
#
loop_
_entity_poly.entity_id
_entity_poly.type
_entity_poly.pdbx_seq_one_letter_code
_entity_poly.pdbx_strand_id
1 'polypeptide(L)'
;MNCFSQLENGIFATEKDIQELKNKDSAHILVYSDSHGKAPVVRDIFEKFGQKCDAAIFAGDGIFDLLALMEKANSYDEISEWLPPVICIVRGNNDSGSYETSFCRAVHVPKKVLLKVGAKRILVTHGHEERVQHSTELLESTANLMDANAVVYGHSHIPVENNHVIYSMNPGSCSYPRSLSKPGCAVLEISEKNIFSIFYKIDFSIFGLKDFVPYFPDRMY
;
A
#
# COMPACT_ATOMS: atom_id res chain seq x y z
N MET A 1 -16.68 0.71 -16.86
CA MET A 1 -15.66 1.79 -16.82
C MET A 1 -15.55 2.26 -15.38
N ASN A 2 -14.50 1.83 -14.68
CA ASN A 2 -14.20 2.39 -13.38
C ASN A 2 -13.69 3.81 -13.57
N CYS A 3 -14.47 4.81 -13.19
CA CYS A 3 -14.05 6.19 -13.24
C CYS A 3 -13.14 6.44 -12.03
N PHE A 4 -11.82 6.36 -12.22
CA PHE A 4 -10.87 6.67 -11.16
C PHE A 4 -10.91 8.17 -10.87
N SER A 5 -11.72 8.57 -9.90
CA SER A 5 -11.70 9.92 -9.37
C SER A 5 -11.04 9.92 -7.99
N GLN A 6 -10.21 10.92 -7.75
CA GLN A 6 -9.69 11.12 -6.40
C GLN A 6 -10.81 11.76 -5.56
N LEU A 7 -11.40 10.95 -4.67
CA LEU A 7 -12.53 11.37 -3.83
C LEU A 7 -12.05 12.28 -2.69
N GLU A 8 -10.95 11.87 -2.05
CA GLU A 8 -10.29 12.62 -0.97
C GLU A 8 -8.78 12.67 -1.25
N ASN A 9 -8.07 13.53 -0.55
CA ASN A 9 -6.63 13.64 -0.69
C ASN A 9 -5.96 12.28 -0.41
N GLY A 10 -5.36 11.68 -1.43
CA GLY A 10 -4.70 10.38 -1.35
C GLY A 10 -5.62 9.16 -1.46
N ILE A 11 -6.92 9.32 -1.77
CA ILE A 11 -7.85 8.18 -1.92
C ILE A 11 -8.56 8.24 -3.26
N PHE A 12 -8.41 7.19 -4.06
CA PHE A 12 -9.18 6.93 -5.28
C PHE A 12 -10.26 5.90 -4.98
N ALA A 13 -11.52 6.29 -5.11
CA ALA A 13 -12.68 5.45 -4.89
C ALA A 13 -13.94 6.19 -5.32
N THR A 14 -15.08 5.50 -5.37
CA THR A 14 -16.39 6.14 -5.31
C THR A 14 -16.83 6.32 -3.85
N GLU A 15 -17.79 7.22 -3.59
CA GLU A 15 -18.39 7.35 -2.25
C GLU A 15 -18.99 6.02 -1.75
N LYS A 16 -19.57 5.25 -2.67
CA LYS A 16 -20.13 3.94 -2.38
C LYS A 16 -19.05 2.97 -1.90
N ASP A 17 -17.92 2.88 -2.62
CA ASP A 17 -16.82 1.96 -2.29
C ASP A 17 -16.22 2.28 -0.92
N ILE A 18 -16.06 3.57 -0.61
CA ILE A 18 -15.59 4.01 0.72
C ILE A 18 -16.58 3.63 1.82
N GLN A 19 -17.90 3.78 1.60
CA GLN A 19 -18.89 3.38 2.59
C GLN A 19 -18.94 1.86 2.76
N GLU A 20 -18.81 1.10 1.68
CA GLU A 20 -18.71 -0.35 1.74
C GLU A 20 -17.48 -0.79 2.53
N LEU A 21 -16.30 -0.19 2.28
CA LEU A 21 -15.07 -0.48 3.03
C LEU A 21 -15.21 -0.15 4.53
N LYS A 22 -15.84 0.98 4.86
CA LYS A 22 -16.10 1.41 6.25
C LYS A 22 -17.06 0.50 7.02
N ASN A 23 -17.88 -0.25 6.32
CA ASN A 23 -18.91 -1.13 6.91
C ASN A 23 -18.54 -2.61 6.87
N LYS A 24 -17.35 -2.97 6.40
CA LYS A 24 -16.91 -4.37 6.36
C LYS A 24 -16.58 -4.91 7.76
N ASP A 25 -16.98 -6.13 8.04
CA ASP A 25 -16.58 -6.88 9.25
C ASP A 25 -15.14 -7.38 9.13
N SER A 26 -14.71 -7.67 7.89
CA SER A 26 -13.34 -8.04 7.55
C SER A 26 -12.97 -7.52 6.17
N ALA A 27 -11.69 -7.22 5.98
CA ALA A 27 -11.17 -6.73 4.70
C ALA A 27 -9.75 -7.22 4.43
N HIS A 28 -9.46 -7.42 3.14
CA HIS A 28 -8.12 -7.72 2.63
C HIS A 28 -7.58 -6.49 1.92
N ILE A 29 -6.44 -6.02 2.35
CA ILE A 29 -5.81 -4.80 1.82
C ILE A 29 -4.46 -5.16 1.21
N LEU A 30 -4.31 -4.97 -0.09
CA LEU A 30 -3.01 -5.08 -0.74
C LEU A 30 -2.10 -3.94 -0.28
N VAL A 31 -0.90 -4.26 0.19
CA VAL A 31 0.08 -3.27 0.66
C VAL A 31 1.40 -3.45 -0.08
N TYR A 32 1.91 -2.37 -0.67
CA TYR A 32 3.23 -2.33 -1.29
C TYR A 32 3.84 -0.92 -1.18
N SER A 33 5.16 -0.83 -1.39
CA SER A 33 5.92 0.42 -1.24
C SER A 33 7.18 0.39 -2.09
N ASP A 34 7.79 1.56 -2.26
CA ASP A 34 9.16 1.72 -2.75
C ASP A 34 9.41 1.02 -4.09
N SER A 35 8.55 1.31 -5.09
CA SER A 35 8.64 0.72 -6.45
C SER A 35 9.70 1.37 -7.33
N HIS A 36 10.06 2.64 -7.08
CA HIS A 36 11.19 3.37 -7.68
C HIS A 36 11.35 3.19 -9.19
N GLY A 37 10.29 3.40 -9.97
CA GLY A 37 10.32 3.32 -11.44
C GLY A 37 10.19 1.89 -11.99
N LYS A 38 9.70 0.94 -11.20
CA LYS A 38 9.49 -0.46 -11.64
C LYS A 38 8.01 -0.76 -11.88
N ALA A 39 7.37 0.03 -12.74
CA ALA A 39 5.96 -0.17 -13.14
C ALA A 39 5.59 -1.63 -13.52
N PRO A 40 6.45 -2.43 -14.19
CA PRO A 40 6.13 -3.84 -14.43
C PRO A 40 5.94 -4.68 -13.18
N VAL A 41 6.65 -4.38 -12.09
CA VAL A 41 6.50 -5.09 -10.81
C VAL A 41 5.17 -4.71 -10.16
N VAL A 42 4.82 -3.42 -10.19
CA VAL A 42 3.53 -2.94 -9.69
C VAL A 42 2.38 -3.60 -10.44
N ARG A 43 2.47 -3.67 -11.78
CA ARG A 43 1.48 -4.36 -12.60
C ARG A 43 1.30 -5.83 -12.16
N ASP A 44 2.39 -6.58 -12.01
CA ASP A 44 2.34 -8.00 -11.67
C ASP A 44 1.75 -8.23 -10.25
N ILE A 45 2.00 -7.30 -9.31
CA ILE A 45 1.39 -7.30 -7.97
C ILE A 45 -0.13 -7.14 -8.07
N PHE A 46 -0.62 -6.16 -8.84
CA PHE A 46 -2.04 -5.93 -8.99
C PHE A 46 -2.74 -7.06 -9.76
N GLU A 47 -2.14 -7.58 -10.82
CA GLU A 47 -2.65 -8.75 -11.56
C GLU A 47 -2.84 -9.97 -10.65
N LYS A 48 -1.92 -10.19 -9.70
CA LYS A 48 -1.98 -11.32 -8.77
C LYS A 48 -2.98 -11.16 -7.64
N PHE A 49 -3.03 -9.97 -7.03
CA PHE A 49 -3.71 -9.75 -5.76
C PHE A 49 -4.86 -8.75 -5.82
N GLY A 50 -4.84 -7.79 -6.74
CA GLY A 50 -5.71 -6.63 -6.64
C GLY A 50 -7.20 -6.96 -6.69
N GLN A 51 -7.61 -7.85 -7.57
CA GLN A 51 -9.01 -8.30 -7.69
C GLN A 51 -9.52 -9.04 -6.43
N LYS A 52 -8.61 -9.56 -5.60
CA LYS A 52 -8.92 -10.31 -4.38
C LYS A 52 -8.94 -9.43 -3.14
N CYS A 53 -8.61 -8.15 -3.28
CA CYS A 53 -8.50 -7.20 -2.19
C CYS A 53 -9.62 -6.17 -2.25
N ASP A 54 -10.04 -5.71 -1.09
CA ASP A 54 -11.06 -4.67 -0.92
C ASP A 54 -10.47 -3.27 -1.10
N ALA A 55 -9.17 -3.14 -0.85
CA ALA A 55 -8.42 -1.91 -1.10
C ALA A 55 -6.95 -2.21 -1.41
N ALA A 56 -6.23 -1.20 -1.91
CA ALA A 56 -4.78 -1.19 -1.98
C ALA A 56 -4.21 0.02 -1.26
N ILE A 57 -3.06 -0.14 -0.61
CA ILE A 57 -2.27 0.90 0.00
C ILE A 57 -0.91 0.95 -0.69
N PHE A 58 -0.57 2.12 -1.25
CA PHE A 58 0.76 2.44 -1.70
C PHE A 58 1.43 3.36 -0.68
N ALA A 59 2.48 2.85 -0.02
CA ALA A 59 3.14 3.56 1.08
C ALA A 59 4.32 4.45 0.65
N GLY A 60 4.32 4.92 -0.62
CA GLY A 60 5.24 5.94 -1.13
C GLY A 60 6.46 5.42 -1.89
N ASP A 61 7.16 6.35 -2.52
CA ASP A 61 8.35 6.19 -3.38
C ASP A 61 8.12 5.35 -4.64
N GLY A 62 7.54 6.03 -5.65
CA GLY A 62 7.24 5.48 -6.97
C GLY A 62 5.77 5.62 -7.38
N ILE A 63 5.11 6.68 -6.94
CA ILE A 63 3.70 6.98 -7.28
C ILE A 63 3.45 6.93 -8.79
N PHE A 64 4.44 7.34 -9.59
CA PHE A 64 4.32 7.33 -11.05
C PHE A 64 4.09 5.93 -11.62
N ASP A 65 4.63 4.88 -10.99
CA ASP A 65 4.42 3.50 -11.42
C ASP A 65 2.95 3.07 -11.26
N LEU A 66 2.32 3.48 -10.16
CA LEU A 66 0.90 3.23 -9.91
C LEU A 66 0.02 4.05 -10.86
N LEU A 67 0.32 5.34 -11.05
CA LEU A 67 -0.46 6.18 -11.94
C LEU A 67 -0.41 5.68 -13.38
N ALA A 68 0.75 5.18 -13.85
CA ALA A 68 0.90 4.55 -15.15
C ALA A 68 0.04 3.28 -15.31
N LEU A 69 -0.13 2.48 -14.24
CA LEU A 69 -1.04 1.34 -14.23
C LEU A 69 -2.50 1.80 -14.29
N MET A 70 -2.87 2.82 -13.49
CA MET A 70 -4.23 3.38 -13.48
C MET A 70 -4.61 4.02 -14.83
N GLU A 71 -3.67 4.67 -15.53
CA GLU A 71 -3.90 5.18 -16.89
C GLU A 71 -4.22 4.06 -17.88
N LYS A 72 -3.49 2.94 -17.80
CA LYS A 72 -3.80 1.76 -18.60
C LYS A 72 -5.15 1.16 -18.24
N ALA A 73 -5.45 1.05 -16.96
CA ALA A 73 -6.74 0.56 -16.47
C ALA A 73 -7.93 1.42 -16.92
N ASN A 74 -7.73 2.73 -17.09
CA ASN A 74 -8.74 3.61 -17.64
C ASN A 74 -9.03 3.35 -19.14
N SER A 75 -8.10 2.72 -19.85
CA SER A 75 -8.19 2.43 -21.28
C SER A 75 -8.52 0.96 -21.61
N TYR A 76 -8.26 0.04 -20.69
CA TYR A 76 -8.38 -1.39 -20.87
C TYR A 76 -9.16 -2.04 -19.71
N ASP A 77 -10.35 -2.58 -20.01
CA ASP A 77 -11.24 -3.20 -19.03
C ASP A 77 -10.56 -4.36 -18.28
N GLU A 78 -9.77 -5.20 -18.97
CA GLU A 78 -9.02 -6.30 -18.36
C GLU A 78 -8.08 -5.80 -17.25
N ILE A 79 -7.36 -4.70 -17.47
CA ILE A 79 -6.45 -4.12 -16.48
C ILE A 79 -7.26 -3.45 -15.34
N SER A 80 -8.41 -2.88 -15.67
CA SER A 80 -9.32 -2.28 -14.69
C SER A 80 -9.81 -3.28 -13.65
N GLU A 81 -10.01 -4.54 -14.04
CA GLU A 81 -10.40 -5.61 -13.13
C GLU A 81 -9.33 -5.96 -12.08
N TRP A 82 -8.06 -5.65 -12.34
CA TRP A 82 -6.99 -5.89 -11.37
C TRP A 82 -6.98 -4.88 -10.22
N LEU A 83 -7.62 -3.72 -10.40
CA LEU A 83 -7.59 -2.67 -9.38
C LEU A 83 -8.73 -2.87 -8.38
N PRO A 84 -8.41 -2.86 -7.07
CA PRO A 84 -9.45 -2.90 -6.04
C PRO A 84 -10.27 -1.59 -6.05
N PRO A 85 -11.49 -1.61 -5.48
CA PRO A 85 -12.40 -0.47 -5.51
C PRO A 85 -11.87 0.77 -4.77
N VAL A 86 -10.94 0.58 -3.82
CA VAL A 86 -10.33 1.67 -3.05
C VAL A 86 -8.81 1.62 -3.18
N ILE A 87 -8.19 2.72 -3.57
CA ILE A 87 -6.72 2.85 -3.63
C ILE A 87 -6.31 4.04 -2.78
N CYS A 88 -5.52 3.77 -1.74
CA CYS A 88 -4.94 4.76 -0.84
C CYS A 88 -3.46 4.99 -1.17
N ILE A 89 -3.06 6.24 -1.31
CA ILE A 89 -1.70 6.62 -1.65
C ILE A 89 -1.14 7.66 -0.69
N VAL A 90 0.14 7.56 -0.39
CA VAL A 90 0.89 8.60 0.31
C VAL A 90 2.19 8.90 -0.41
N ARG A 91 2.72 10.10 -0.19
CA ARG A 91 3.94 10.59 -0.81
C ARG A 91 5.17 10.11 -0.05
N GLY A 92 6.11 9.47 -0.76
CA GLY A 92 7.45 9.24 -0.28
C GLY A 92 8.37 10.45 -0.43
N ASN A 93 9.62 10.31 -0.02
CA ASN A 93 10.59 11.40 -0.14
C ASN A 93 11.10 11.63 -1.58
N ASN A 94 10.91 10.65 -2.46
CA ASN A 94 11.25 10.77 -3.89
C ASN A 94 10.03 11.09 -4.77
N ASP A 95 8.84 11.27 -4.20
CA ASP A 95 7.62 11.58 -4.92
C ASP A 95 7.29 13.08 -4.90
N SER A 96 6.61 13.56 -5.92
CA SER A 96 6.00 14.90 -5.94
C SER A 96 4.70 14.93 -5.15
N GLY A 97 4.28 16.14 -4.73
CA GLY A 97 3.01 16.34 -4.02
C GLY A 97 1.78 16.33 -4.92
N SER A 98 1.98 16.43 -6.25
CA SER A 98 0.91 16.40 -7.24
C SER A 98 1.41 15.89 -8.58
N TYR A 99 0.48 15.29 -9.35
CA TYR A 99 0.72 14.74 -10.69
C TYR A 99 -0.47 15.08 -11.59
N GLU A 100 -0.21 15.18 -12.90
CA GLU A 100 -1.24 15.23 -13.93
C GLU A 100 -1.37 13.86 -14.58
N THR A 101 -2.60 13.43 -14.84
CA THR A 101 -2.92 12.16 -15.50
C THR A 101 -4.01 12.37 -16.53
N SER A 102 -4.19 11.40 -17.44
CA SER A 102 -5.26 11.45 -18.43
C SER A 102 -6.65 11.27 -17.82
N PHE A 103 -6.77 10.64 -16.65
CA PHE A 103 -8.03 10.38 -15.97
C PHE A 103 -8.36 11.38 -14.84
N CYS A 104 -7.37 12.14 -14.37
CA CYS A 104 -7.53 13.13 -13.32
C CYS A 104 -6.61 14.32 -13.56
N ARG A 105 -7.17 15.52 -13.66
CA ARG A 105 -6.43 16.76 -13.98
C ARG A 105 -5.33 17.06 -12.96
N ALA A 106 -5.57 16.77 -11.69
CA ALA A 106 -4.60 16.94 -10.63
C ALA A 106 -4.79 15.85 -9.57
N VAL A 107 -3.80 14.96 -9.48
CA VAL A 107 -3.71 13.96 -8.41
C VAL A 107 -2.90 14.56 -7.28
N HIS A 108 -3.51 14.77 -6.13
CA HIS A 108 -2.84 15.24 -4.93
C HIS A 108 -2.36 14.07 -4.07
N VAL A 109 -1.08 14.08 -3.71
CA VAL A 109 -0.45 12.99 -2.96
C VAL A 109 -0.03 13.51 -1.58
N PRO A 110 -0.81 13.22 -0.53
CA PRO A 110 -0.53 13.69 0.83
C PRO A 110 0.61 12.90 1.45
N LYS A 111 1.20 13.42 2.52
CA LYS A 111 2.23 12.74 3.30
C LYS A 111 1.65 11.65 4.20
N LYS A 112 0.42 11.82 4.64
CA LYS A 112 -0.30 10.94 5.56
C LYS A 112 -1.77 10.84 5.16
N VAL A 113 -2.33 9.65 5.33
CA VAL A 113 -3.76 9.38 5.18
C VAL A 113 -4.22 8.55 6.37
N LEU A 114 -5.41 8.84 6.90
CA LEU A 114 -6.08 7.99 7.86
C LEU A 114 -7.22 7.25 7.15
N LEU A 115 -6.94 6.03 6.72
CA LEU A 115 -7.91 5.17 6.03
C LEU A 115 -8.79 4.44 7.05
N LYS A 116 -10.11 4.56 6.91
CA LYS A 116 -11.07 3.80 7.74
C LYS A 116 -11.47 2.52 7.03
N VAL A 117 -11.26 1.39 7.72
CA VAL A 117 -11.60 0.03 7.25
C VAL A 117 -12.38 -0.67 8.36
N GLY A 118 -13.66 -0.92 8.13
CA GLY A 118 -14.53 -1.43 9.19
C GLY A 118 -14.49 -0.52 10.42
N ALA A 119 -14.31 -1.10 11.59
CA ALA A 119 -14.15 -0.39 12.86
C ALA A 119 -12.73 0.17 13.08
N LYS A 120 -11.75 -0.13 12.21
CA LYS A 120 -10.35 0.24 12.39
C LYS A 120 -9.97 1.48 11.58
N ARG A 121 -9.02 2.25 12.12
CA ARG A 121 -8.38 3.38 11.46
C ARG A 121 -6.91 3.06 11.24
N ILE A 122 -6.47 3.15 10.00
CA ILE A 122 -5.11 2.80 9.58
C ILE A 122 -4.41 4.09 9.17
N LEU A 123 -3.38 4.47 9.92
CA LEU A 123 -2.48 5.53 9.48
C LEU A 123 -1.60 4.98 8.36
N VAL A 124 -1.65 5.63 7.21
CA VAL A 124 -0.73 5.37 6.10
C VAL A 124 0.24 6.53 6.00
N THR A 125 1.53 6.26 6.04
CA THR A 125 2.61 7.24 5.86
C THR A 125 3.79 6.57 5.15
N HIS A 126 4.69 7.35 4.56
CA HIS A 126 5.90 6.74 4.01
C HIS A 126 6.93 6.41 5.10
N GLY A 127 6.98 7.18 6.19
CA GLY A 127 7.85 6.91 7.33
C GLY A 127 9.16 7.69 7.35
N HIS A 128 9.52 8.43 6.29
CA HIS A 128 10.75 9.24 6.27
C HIS A 128 10.70 10.41 7.26
N GLU A 129 9.52 11.03 7.46
CA GLU A 129 9.34 12.09 8.46
C GLU A 129 9.37 11.53 9.89
N GLU A 130 8.90 10.31 10.08
CA GLU A 130 8.94 9.56 11.33
C GLU A 130 10.29 8.89 11.61
N ARG A 131 11.26 9.03 10.69
CA ARG A 131 12.64 8.49 10.82
C ARG A 131 12.68 7.00 11.11
N VAL A 132 11.79 6.23 10.47
CA VAL A 132 11.59 4.79 10.72
C VAL A 132 12.83 3.91 10.47
N GLN A 133 13.85 4.44 9.79
CA GLN A 133 15.15 3.77 9.63
C GLN A 133 15.98 3.73 10.93
N HIS A 134 15.59 4.49 11.97
CA HIS A 134 16.29 4.54 13.26
C HIS A 134 15.45 3.99 14.40
N SER A 135 14.16 4.34 14.47
CA SER A 135 13.23 3.94 15.53
C SER A 135 11.79 4.08 15.06
N THR A 136 10.87 3.32 15.65
CA THR A 136 9.42 3.43 15.42
C THR A 136 8.71 4.36 16.43
N GLU A 137 9.41 4.92 17.42
CA GLU A 137 8.80 5.73 18.50
C GLU A 137 8.01 6.93 17.98
N LEU A 138 8.58 7.66 17.00
CA LEU A 138 7.89 8.81 16.40
C LEU A 138 6.69 8.38 15.56
N LEU A 139 6.80 7.23 14.87
CA LEU A 139 5.70 6.63 14.13
C LEU A 139 4.54 6.27 15.06
N GLU A 140 4.82 5.61 16.18
CA GLU A 140 3.85 5.22 17.19
C GLU A 140 3.19 6.46 17.84
N SER A 141 4.00 7.49 18.15
CA SER A 141 3.50 8.76 18.66
C SER A 141 2.56 9.46 17.68
N THR A 142 2.91 9.46 16.39
CA THR A 142 2.06 10.00 15.31
C THR A 142 0.75 9.24 15.20
N ALA A 143 0.81 7.91 15.27
CA ALA A 143 -0.37 7.05 15.22
C ALA A 143 -1.33 7.31 16.39
N ASN A 144 -0.79 7.45 17.60
CA ASN A 144 -1.57 7.77 18.79
C ASN A 144 -2.25 9.14 18.67
N LEU A 145 -1.53 10.17 18.20
CA LEU A 145 -2.09 11.50 17.98
C LEU A 145 -3.22 11.51 16.94
N MET A 146 -3.15 10.64 15.95
CA MET A 146 -4.20 10.48 14.93
C MET A 146 -5.27 9.46 15.34
N ASP A 147 -5.20 8.91 16.53
CA ASP A 147 -6.11 7.87 17.02
C ASP A 147 -6.25 6.68 16.06
N ALA A 148 -5.12 6.23 15.53
CA ALA A 148 -5.02 5.11 14.62
C ALA A 148 -4.95 3.78 15.40
N ASN A 149 -5.52 2.72 14.82
CA ASN A 149 -5.46 1.36 15.37
C ASN A 149 -4.30 0.57 14.77
N ALA A 150 -3.80 0.99 13.61
CA ALA A 150 -2.69 0.37 12.91
C ALA A 150 -1.94 1.40 12.08
N VAL A 151 -0.69 1.08 11.71
CA VAL A 151 0.15 1.89 10.83
C VAL A 151 0.69 1.04 9.68
N VAL A 152 0.59 1.57 8.48
CA VAL A 152 1.27 1.06 7.28
C VAL A 152 2.30 2.08 6.84
N TYR A 153 3.54 1.65 6.63
CA TYR A 153 4.62 2.54 6.23
C TYR A 153 5.62 1.86 5.26
N GLY A 154 6.54 2.62 4.66
CA GLY A 154 7.58 2.16 3.73
C GLY A 154 8.97 2.63 4.13
N HIS A 155 9.71 3.22 3.19
CA HIS A 155 10.98 3.93 3.33
C HIS A 155 12.19 3.10 3.73
N SER A 156 12.08 2.21 4.72
CA SER A 156 13.23 1.40 5.14
C SER A 156 13.63 0.34 4.11
N HIS A 157 12.72 -0.02 3.21
CA HIS A 157 12.81 -1.13 2.25
C HIS A 157 12.99 -2.50 2.91
N ILE A 158 12.72 -2.61 4.20
CA ILE A 158 12.85 -3.84 5.00
C ILE A 158 11.45 -4.24 5.44
N PRO A 159 10.98 -5.44 5.07
CA PRO A 159 9.69 -5.94 5.51
C PRO A 159 9.71 -6.23 7.01
N VAL A 160 8.73 -5.71 7.72
CA VAL A 160 8.60 -5.90 9.17
C VAL A 160 7.15 -5.79 9.60
N GLU A 161 6.80 -6.58 10.60
CA GLU A 161 5.54 -6.52 11.32
C GLU A 161 5.81 -6.39 12.81
N ASN A 162 5.17 -5.46 13.48
CA ASN A 162 5.29 -5.23 14.91
C ASN A 162 3.89 -5.06 15.53
N ASN A 163 3.67 -5.70 16.68
CA ASN A 163 2.40 -5.69 17.39
C ASN A 163 2.61 -5.46 18.92
N HIS A 164 3.53 -4.56 19.29
CA HIS A 164 3.81 -4.30 20.71
C HIS A 164 2.90 -3.21 21.29
N VAL A 165 3.00 -1.98 20.79
CA VAL A 165 2.22 -0.82 21.28
C VAL A 165 1.02 -0.58 20.38
N ILE A 166 1.27 -0.46 19.10
CA ILE A 166 0.28 -0.37 18.04
C ILE A 166 0.69 -1.31 16.91
N TYR A 167 -0.28 -1.95 16.27
CA TYR A 167 0.04 -2.74 15.10
C TYR A 167 0.70 -1.87 14.03
N SER A 168 1.88 -2.23 13.57
CA SER A 168 2.57 -1.54 12.50
C SER A 168 3.22 -2.51 11.52
N MET A 169 3.14 -2.19 10.23
CA MET A 169 3.75 -3.02 9.20
C MET A 169 4.40 -2.20 8.10
N ASN A 170 5.50 -2.73 7.57
CA ASN A 170 6.17 -2.28 6.37
C ASN A 170 6.24 -3.45 5.39
N PRO A 171 5.74 -3.34 4.16
CA PRO A 171 5.80 -4.44 3.19
C PRO A 171 7.21 -4.70 2.65
N GLY A 172 8.18 -3.82 2.97
CA GLY A 172 9.46 -3.74 2.29
C GLY A 172 9.35 -3.04 0.94
N SER A 173 10.40 -3.07 0.14
CA SER A 173 10.35 -2.58 -1.24
C SER A 173 9.96 -3.70 -2.20
N CYS A 174 9.07 -3.38 -3.12
CA CYS A 174 8.70 -4.35 -4.17
C CYS A 174 9.76 -4.47 -5.29
N SER A 175 10.80 -3.62 -5.28
CA SER A 175 11.80 -3.58 -6.36
C SER A 175 13.26 -3.45 -5.89
N TYR A 176 13.50 -2.71 -4.81
CA TYR A 176 14.84 -2.41 -4.27
C TYR A 176 14.93 -2.75 -2.77
N PRO A 177 14.80 -4.03 -2.39
CA PRO A 177 14.89 -4.43 -0.98
C PRO A 177 16.25 -4.11 -0.38
N ARG A 178 16.27 -3.86 0.92
CA ARG A 178 17.50 -3.67 1.70
C ARG A 178 17.73 -4.85 2.63
N SER A 179 18.92 -4.90 3.21
CA SER A 179 19.38 -6.05 3.99
C SER A 179 19.34 -7.35 3.15
N LEU A 180 19.00 -8.46 3.72
CA LEU A 180 18.87 -9.74 3.03
C LEU A 180 17.44 -10.02 2.54
N SER A 181 16.55 -9.01 2.62
CA SER A 181 15.15 -9.18 2.20
C SER A 181 15.01 -9.33 0.68
N LYS A 182 13.88 -9.87 0.26
CA LYS A 182 13.53 -10.03 -1.15
C LYS A 182 12.53 -8.94 -1.56
N PRO A 183 12.47 -8.59 -2.86
CA PRO A 183 11.37 -7.78 -3.37
C PRO A 183 10.04 -8.42 -2.99
N GLY A 184 9.04 -7.61 -2.63
CA GLY A 184 7.76 -8.18 -2.20
C GLY A 184 6.66 -7.17 -1.98
N CYS A 185 5.55 -7.70 -1.51
CA CYS A 185 4.37 -6.97 -1.07
C CYS A 185 3.73 -7.73 0.11
N ALA A 186 2.63 -7.21 0.63
CA ALA A 186 1.87 -7.89 1.66
C ALA A 186 0.36 -7.77 1.40
N VAL A 187 -0.41 -8.68 1.97
CA VAL A 187 -1.85 -8.55 2.17
C VAL A 187 -2.10 -8.38 3.66
N LEU A 188 -2.63 -7.23 4.03
CA LEU A 188 -3.05 -6.92 5.38
C LEU A 188 -4.48 -7.40 5.56
N GLU A 189 -4.69 -8.29 6.50
CA GLU A 189 -6.02 -8.79 6.88
C GLU A 189 -6.50 -8.05 8.13
N ILE A 190 -7.68 -7.46 8.01
CA ILE A 190 -8.30 -6.65 9.05
C ILE A 190 -9.65 -7.24 9.39
N SER A 191 -9.90 -7.41 10.67
CA SER A 191 -11.21 -7.72 11.21
C SER A 191 -11.49 -6.90 12.48
N GLU A 192 -12.68 -7.00 13.00
CA GLU A 192 -13.01 -6.35 14.28
C GLU A 192 -12.01 -6.72 15.39
N LYS A 193 -11.62 -8.00 15.46
CA LYS A 193 -10.78 -8.55 16.53
C LYS A 193 -9.29 -8.55 16.23
N ASN A 194 -8.90 -8.75 14.96
CA ASN A 194 -7.52 -9.02 14.58
C ASN A 194 -7.05 -8.13 13.44
N ILE A 195 -5.76 -7.84 13.45
CA ILE A 195 -5.01 -7.25 12.33
C ILE A 195 -3.73 -8.08 12.21
N PHE A 196 -3.43 -8.60 11.00
CA PHE A 196 -2.18 -9.29 10.70
C PHE A 196 -1.86 -9.21 9.22
N SER A 197 -0.61 -9.46 8.85
CA SER A 197 -0.14 -9.40 7.47
C SER A 197 0.37 -10.73 6.96
N ILE A 198 0.06 -11.04 5.70
CA ILE A 198 0.71 -12.11 4.95
C ILE A 198 1.67 -11.46 3.97
N PHE A 199 2.96 -11.68 4.16
CA PHE A 199 4.01 -11.16 3.29
C PHE A 199 4.27 -12.12 2.15
N TYR A 200 4.51 -11.55 0.96
CA TYR A 200 4.83 -12.29 -0.26
C TYR A 200 6.13 -11.77 -0.84
N LYS A 201 7.12 -12.64 -0.95
CA LYS A 201 8.34 -12.36 -1.74
C LYS A 201 8.11 -12.68 -3.20
N ILE A 202 8.75 -11.91 -4.06
CA ILE A 202 8.75 -12.13 -5.51
C ILE A 202 9.98 -12.96 -5.83
N ASP A 203 9.76 -14.22 -6.21
CA ASP A 203 10.80 -15.11 -6.69
C ASP A 203 10.71 -15.22 -8.24
N PHE A 204 11.86 -15.30 -8.89
CA PHE A 204 11.95 -15.53 -10.31
C PHE A 204 12.24 -17.00 -10.55
N SER A 205 11.38 -17.67 -11.32
CA SER A 205 11.67 -19.02 -11.79
C SER A 205 12.85 -19.00 -12.76
N ILE A 206 13.44 -20.16 -13.00
CA ILE A 206 14.49 -20.35 -14.02
C ILE A 206 14.03 -20.00 -15.46
N PHE A 207 12.72 -19.91 -15.68
CA PHE A 207 12.11 -19.48 -16.96
C PHE A 207 11.71 -18.00 -16.95
N GLY A 208 12.12 -17.21 -15.95
CA GLY A 208 11.79 -15.79 -15.83
C GLY A 208 10.35 -15.49 -15.39
N LEU A 209 9.55 -16.51 -15.06
CA LEU A 209 8.22 -16.31 -14.50
C LEU A 209 8.35 -15.86 -13.04
N LYS A 210 7.59 -14.82 -12.69
CA LYS A 210 7.50 -14.34 -11.32
C LYS A 210 6.50 -15.18 -10.53
N ASP A 211 6.89 -15.58 -9.34
CA ASP A 211 6.00 -16.22 -8.37
C ASP A 211 5.97 -15.41 -7.08
N PHE A 212 4.82 -15.41 -6.44
CA PHE A 212 4.59 -14.72 -5.16
C PHE A 212 4.49 -15.77 -4.06
N VAL A 213 5.56 -15.93 -3.31
CA VAL A 213 5.68 -16.97 -2.30
C VAL A 213 5.45 -16.35 -0.92
N PRO A 214 4.46 -16.85 -0.15
CA PRO A 214 4.23 -16.35 1.21
C PRO A 214 5.44 -16.68 2.10
N TYR A 215 5.77 -15.74 3.02
CA TYR A 215 6.86 -15.92 3.97
C TYR A 215 6.63 -15.08 5.22
N PHE A 216 7.37 -15.36 6.26
CA PHE A 216 7.44 -14.52 7.45
C PHE A 216 8.70 -13.66 7.36
N PRO A 217 8.58 -12.31 7.46
CA PRO A 217 9.77 -11.46 7.53
C PRO A 217 10.56 -11.79 8.80
N ASP A 218 11.88 -11.70 8.69
CA ASP A 218 12.76 -11.88 9.86
C ASP A 218 12.37 -10.84 10.92
N ARG A 219 12.06 -11.30 12.13
CA ARG A 219 11.81 -10.38 13.23
C ARG A 219 13.12 -9.70 13.58
N MET A 220 13.20 -8.39 13.39
CA MET A 220 14.30 -7.63 13.97
C MET A 220 14.09 -7.62 15.49
N TYR A 221 14.98 -8.29 16.18
CA TYR A 221 15.09 -8.27 17.65
C TYR A 221 15.68 -6.96 18.11
#